data_13edd3240023d120a101e0d081b1f592
#
_entry.id   13edd3240023d120a101e0d081b1f592
#
_cell.length_a   1.000
_cell.length_b   1.000
_cell.length_c   1.000
_cell.angle_alpha   90.00
_cell.angle_beta   90.00
_cell.angle_gamma   90.00
#
_symmetry.space_group_name_H-M   'P 1'
#
loop_
_entity.id
_entity.type
_entity.pdbx_description
1 polymer ?
#
loop_
_entity_poly.entity_id
_entity_poly.type
_entity_poly.pdbx_seq_one_letter_code
_entity_poly.pdbx_strand_id
1 'polypeptide(L)'
;MGQALSVTKVLNAKFHTLEFDGEWLAAVGQPELTGSWMVYGAPKNGKTTFAMMLAKYLSRFCRVAYDSLEEGLSQSIQMSMERVGMKEVGGRVVLLDKEPFGELVKRLHRQKSPDVVIIDSVQFMGLTFDEYKRLKTAFPDKLFVYVSHVAGRQPEGQVAKRIWRDANVYFRIEGYRAFPVSRYKGGATIDVWKEEADRYWGLEES
;
A
#
# COMPACT_ATOMS: atom_id res chain seq x y z
N MET A 1 26.71 1.72 -14.53
CA MET A 1 27.42 0.61 -13.84
C MET A 1 27.01 0.60 -12.38
N GLY A 2 26.69 -0.59 -11.81
CA GLY A 2 26.43 -0.72 -10.37
C GLY A 2 27.72 -0.44 -9.58
N GLN A 3 27.59 0.24 -8.44
CA GLN A 3 28.73 0.53 -7.55
C GLN A 3 28.96 -0.66 -6.60
N ALA A 4 30.17 -1.18 -6.52
CA ALA A 4 30.56 -2.12 -5.48
C ALA A 4 30.76 -1.37 -4.16
N LEU A 5 30.12 -1.82 -3.09
CA LEU A 5 30.20 -1.22 -1.75
C LEU A 5 30.92 -2.17 -0.79
N SER A 6 31.80 -1.64 0.04
CA SER A 6 32.38 -2.43 1.13
C SER A 6 31.35 -2.72 2.22
N VAL A 7 31.54 -3.82 2.96
CA VAL A 7 30.65 -4.18 4.10
C VAL A 7 30.56 -3.03 5.12
N THR A 8 31.69 -2.41 5.44
CA THR A 8 31.74 -1.26 6.36
C THR A 8 30.87 -0.10 5.87
N LYS A 9 30.92 0.19 4.56
CA LYS A 9 30.08 1.25 3.98
C LYS A 9 28.60 0.93 4.06
N VAL A 10 28.22 -0.34 3.85
CA VAL A 10 26.83 -0.79 3.97
C VAL A 10 26.34 -0.71 5.43
N LEU A 11 27.14 -1.18 6.38
CA LEU A 11 26.77 -1.17 7.80
C LEU A 11 26.66 0.25 8.38
N ASN A 12 27.40 1.21 7.85
CA ASN A 12 27.37 2.61 8.26
C ASN A 12 26.38 3.47 7.45
N ALA A 13 25.65 2.88 6.48
CA ALA A 13 24.65 3.59 5.70
C ALA A 13 23.48 4.00 6.61
N LYS A 14 23.04 5.24 6.48
CA LYS A 14 21.85 5.76 7.17
C LYS A 14 20.68 5.74 6.20
N PHE A 15 19.56 5.19 6.67
CA PHE A 15 18.32 5.14 5.93
C PHE A 15 17.28 6.05 6.58
N HIS A 16 16.45 6.67 5.78
CA HIS A 16 15.31 7.43 6.28
C HIS A 16 14.15 6.48 6.52
N THR A 17 13.92 6.13 7.78
CA THR A 17 12.82 5.26 8.19
C THR A 17 11.65 6.08 8.72
N LEU A 18 10.44 5.54 8.56
CA LEU A 18 9.23 6.10 9.14
C LEU A 18 9.11 5.66 10.60
N GLU A 19 8.92 6.61 11.49
CA GLU A 19 8.71 6.34 12.93
C GLU A 19 7.27 5.89 13.18
N PHE A 20 6.97 4.66 12.80
CA PHE A 20 5.67 4.06 13.05
C PHE A 20 5.45 3.85 14.55
N ASP A 21 4.21 3.94 14.98
CA ASP A 21 3.77 3.72 16.36
C ASP A 21 2.56 2.78 16.43
N GLY A 22 2.17 2.38 17.63
CA GLY A 22 0.96 1.60 17.90
C GLY A 22 0.89 0.30 17.09
N GLU A 23 -0.28 0.00 16.59
CA GLU A 23 -0.57 -1.21 15.80
C GLU A 23 0.24 -1.28 14.51
N TRP A 24 0.53 -0.15 13.86
CA TRP A 24 1.32 -0.10 12.65
C TRP A 24 2.79 -0.45 12.88
N LEU A 25 3.36 -0.03 14.02
CA LEU A 25 4.70 -0.47 14.43
C LEU A 25 4.72 -1.98 14.66
N ALA A 26 3.74 -2.53 15.36
CA ALA A 26 3.64 -3.95 15.62
C ALA A 26 3.44 -4.78 14.33
N ALA A 27 2.70 -4.22 13.36
CA ALA A 27 2.41 -4.87 12.08
C ALA A 27 3.56 -4.80 11.07
N VAL A 28 4.26 -3.66 10.99
CA VAL A 28 5.22 -3.40 9.90
C VAL A 28 6.66 -3.24 10.41
N GLY A 29 6.86 -2.73 11.63
CA GLY A 29 8.15 -2.26 12.12
C GLY A 29 8.43 -0.83 11.69
N GLN A 30 9.73 -0.49 11.51
CA GLN A 30 10.19 0.84 11.08
C GLN A 30 10.62 0.80 9.61
N PRO A 31 9.71 0.99 8.66
CA PRO A 31 10.00 0.84 7.23
C PRO A 31 10.65 2.10 6.65
N GLU A 32 11.35 1.92 5.54
CA GLU A 32 11.72 3.03 4.66
C GLU A 32 10.50 3.50 3.84
N LEU A 33 10.46 4.79 3.52
CA LEU A 33 9.43 5.38 2.63
C LEU A 33 9.78 5.16 1.16
N THR A 34 10.18 3.96 0.79
CA THR A 34 10.61 3.65 -0.58
C THR A 34 10.22 2.22 -0.99
N GLY A 35 10.29 1.97 -2.29
CA GLY A 35 10.12 0.64 -2.84
C GLY A 35 8.67 0.25 -3.10
N SER A 36 8.35 -1.01 -2.85
CA SER A 36 7.05 -1.58 -3.19
C SER A 36 6.44 -2.31 -2.01
N TRP A 37 5.18 -2.02 -1.74
CA TRP A 37 4.32 -2.77 -0.83
C TRP A 37 3.14 -3.36 -1.59
N MET A 38 2.47 -4.36 -1.02
CA MET A 38 1.29 -4.97 -1.62
C MET A 38 0.20 -5.22 -0.60
N VAL A 39 -1.04 -4.91 -1.01
CA VAL A 39 -2.28 -5.29 -0.31
C VAL A 39 -3.04 -6.22 -1.23
N TYR A 40 -3.38 -7.43 -0.77
CA TYR A 40 -4.12 -8.37 -1.61
C TYR A 40 -5.12 -9.21 -0.81
N GLY A 41 -6.18 -9.65 -1.46
CA GLY A 41 -7.22 -10.44 -0.81
C GLY A 41 -8.44 -10.64 -1.71
N ALA A 42 -9.37 -11.48 -1.25
CA ALA A 42 -10.61 -11.75 -1.96
C ALA A 42 -11.49 -10.49 -2.11
N PRO A 43 -12.39 -10.43 -3.08
CA PRO A 43 -13.39 -9.36 -3.17
C PRO A 43 -14.19 -9.24 -1.87
N LYS A 44 -14.57 -8.01 -1.51
CA LYS A 44 -15.43 -7.69 -0.35
C LYS A 44 -14.87 -8.09 1.03
N ASN A 45 -13.57 -8.29 1.15
CA ASN A 45 -12.88 -8.57 2.42
C ASN A 45 -12.24 -7.33 3.07
N GLY A 46 -12.52 -6.11 2.57
CA GLY A 46 -12.03 -4.87 3.17
C GLY A 46 -10.71 -4.33 2.60
N LYS A 47 -10.22 -4.80 1.44
CA LYS A 47 -8.96 -4.30 0.83
C LYS A 47 -8.93 -2.78 0.65
N THR A 48 -9.96 -2.22 0.02
CA THR A 48 -10.08 -0.77 -0.24
C THR A 48 -10.10 0.01 1.08
N THR A 49 -10.87 -0.46 2.06
CA THR A 49 -10.91 0.16 3.40
C THR A 49 -9.52 0.12 4.06
N PHE A 50 -8.84 -1.03 4.03
CA PHE A 50 -7.49 -1.16 4.58
C PHE A 50 -6.49 -0.25 3.85
N ALA A 51 -6.54 -0.19 2.52
CA ALA A 51 -5.67 0.69 1.74
C ALA A 51 -5.89 2.17 2.09
N MET A 52 -7.13 2.57 2.41
CA MET A 52 -7.43 3.91 2.91
C MET A 52 -6.96 4.13 4.36
N MET A 53 -7.08 3.14 5.25
CA MET A 53 -6.48 3.20 6.59
C MET A 53 -4.96 3.41 6.48
N LEU A 54 -4.30 2.67 5.61
CA LEU A 54 -2.87 2.83 5.33
C LEU A 54 -2.55 4.21 4.76
N ALA A 55 -3.34 4.71 3.80
CA ALA A 55 -3.21 6.06 3.25
C ALA A 55 -3.32 7.13 4.35
N LYS A 56 -4.35 7.01 5.22
CA LYS A 56 -4.55 7.90 6.36
C LYS A 56 -3.34 7.88 7.29
N TYR A 57 -2.86 6.70 7.65
CA TYR A 57 -1.71 6.57 8.54
C TYR A 57 -0.43 7.16 7.94
N LEU A 58 -0.12 6.81 6.69
CA LEU A 58 1.06 7.33 5.97
C LEU A 58 1.00 8.85 5.79
N SER A 59 -0.19 9.44 5.70
CA SER A 59 -0.35 10.89 5.58
C SER A 59 0.16 11.69 6.80
N ARG A 60 0.42 11.03 7.92
CA ARG A 60 1.10 11.64 9.09
C ARG A 60 2.54 12.03 8.75
N PHE A 61 3.18 11.34 7.84
CA PHE A 61 4.60 11.47 7.51
C PHE A 61 4.84 12.16 6.16
N CYS A 62 3.92 12.02 5.19
CA CYS A 62 4.16 12.42 3.81
C CYS A 62 2.85 12.67 3.05
N ARG A 63 2.96 13.03 1.77
CA ARG A 63 1.81 13.17 0.87
C ARG A 63 1.51 11.86 0.17
N VAL A 64 0.24 11.49 0.13
CA VAL A 64 -0.24 10.25 -0.44
C VAL A 64 -1.19 10.53 -1.61
N ALA A 65 -1.01 9.86 -2.73
CA ALA A 65 -2.02 9.74 -3.77
C ALA A 65 -2.66 8.36 -3.71
N TYR A 66 -3.97 8.32 -3.78
CA TYR A 66 -4.75 7.09 -3.90
C TYR A 66 -5.40 7.07 -5.27
N ASP A 67 -4.94 6.19 -6.15
CA ASP A 67 -5.51 6.02 -7.48
C ASP A 67 -6.59 4.94 -7.46
N SER A 68 -7.84 5.40 -7.54
CA SER A 68 -9.03 4.53 -7.55
C SER A 68 -9.37 4.13 -8.97
N LEU A 69 -8.65 3.18 -9.51
CA LEU A 69 -8.80 2.72 -10.90
C LEU A 69 -10.04 1.84 -11.10
N GLU A 70 -10.39 1.04 -10.10
CA GLU A 70 -11.55 0.15 -10.15
C GLU A 70 -12.85 0.94 -9.99
N GLU A 71 -12.99 1.66 -8.89
CA GLU A 71 -14.23 2.31 -8.52
C GLU A 71 -14.32 3.78 -8.99
N GLY A 72 -13.17 4.47 -9.08
CA GLY A 72 -13.12 5.90 -9.37
C GLY A 72 -13.79 6.73 -8.27
N LEU A 73 -14.32 7.90 -8.64
CA LEU A 73 -15.16 8.71 -7.76
C LEU A 73 -16.57 8.07 -7.70
N SER A 74 -16.83 7.34 -6.63
CA SER A 74 -18.08 6.59 -6.43
C SER A 74 -18.60 6.73 -5.00
N GLN A 75 -19.87 6.37 -4.78
CA GLN A 75 -20.46 6.35 -3.44
C GLN A 75 -19.74 5.36 -2.51
N SER A 76 -19.33 4.20 -3.03
CA SER A 76 -18.60 3.19 -2.25
C SER A 76 -17.26 3.69 -1.73
N ILE A 77 -16.51 4.44 -2.57
CA ILE A 77 -15.29 5.12 -2.19
C ILE A 77 -15.55 6.18 -1.11
N GLN A 78 -16.60 7.01 -1.30
CA GLN A 78 -17.00 8.01 -0.31
C GLN A 78 -17.31 7.36 1.05
N MET A 79 -18.14 6.32 1.06
CA MET A 79 -18.47 5.58 2.29
C MET A 79 -17.23 4.96 2.97
N SER A 80 -16.30 4.44 2.18
CA SER A 80 -15.04 3.89 2.71
C SER A 80 -14.16 4.98 3.32
N MET A 81 -14.08 6.16 2.69
CA MET A 81 -13.38 7.32 3.22
C MET A 81 -14.00 7.85 4.52
N GLU A 82 -15.34 7.91 4.59
CA GLU A 82 -16.07 8.33 5.78
C GLU A 82 -15.81 7.36 6.94
N ARG A 83 -15.90 6.06 6.69
CA ARG A 83 -15.65 5.00 7.70
C ARG A 83 -14.24 5.11 8.31
N VAL A 84 -13.25 5.41 7.50
CA VAL A 84 -11.84 5.56 7.93
C VAL A 84 -11.59 6.94 8.56
N GLY A 85 -12.52 7.90 8.41
CA GLY A 85 -12.35 9.27 8.91
C GLY A 85 -11.32 10.06 8.11
N MET A 86 -11.32 9.93 6.78
CA MET A 86 -10.37 10.62 5.88
C MET A 86 -10.51 12.14 5.90
N LYS A 87 -11.62 12.67 6.41
CA LYS A 87 -11.81 14.13 6.60
C LYS A 87 -10.70 14.78 7.43
N GLU A 88 -10.11 14.02 8.35
CA GLU A 88 -9.06 14.50 9.25
C GLU A 88 -7.70 14.78 8.56
N VAL A 89 -7.45 14.15 7.40
CA VAL A 89 -6.15 14.26 6.73
C VAL A 89 -6.03 15.47 5.80
N GLY A 90 -7.15 16.12 5.48
CA GLY A 90 -7.19 17.30 4.60
C GLY A 90 -6.52 17.04 3.24
N GLY A 91 -5.72 17.99 2.77
CA GLY A 91 -5.03 17.89 1.47
C GLY A 91 -3.78 17.01 1.45
N ARG A 92 -3.46 16.26 2.52
CA ARG A 92 -2.30 15.35 2.55
C ARG A 92 -2.55 14.06 1.78
N VAL A 93 -3.81 13.67 1.62
CA VAL A 93 -4.23 12.56 0.76
C VAL A 93 -5.03 13.12 -0.39
N VAL A 94 -4.71 12.74 -1.61
CA VAL A 94 -5.46 13.09 -2.82
C VAL A 94 -5.98 11.84 -3.49
N LEU A 95 -7.24 11.85 -3.89
CA LEU A 95 -7.83 10.81 -4.73
C LEU A 95 -7.53 11.14 -6.20
N LEU A 96 -7.00 10.16 -6.93
CA LEU A 96 -6.92 10.19 -8.39
C LEU A 96 -8.08 9.36 -8.93
N ASP A 97 -8.84 9.94 -9.86
CA ASP A 97 -10.01 9.29 -10.45
C ASP A 97 -9.61 8.57 -11.74
N LYS A 98 -9.22 7.30 -11.60
CA LYS A 98 -8.83 6.42 -12.72
C LYS A 98 -7.70 7.01 -13.56
N GLU A 99 -6.63 7.48 -12.90
CA GLU A 99 -5.51 8.09 -13.61
C GLU A 99 -4.69 7.02 -14.36
N PRO A 100 -4.56 7.11 -15.70
CA PRO A 100 -3.80 6.13 -16.46
C PRO A 100 -2.30 6.18 -16.13
N PHE A 101 -1.59 5.07 -16.30
CA PHE A 101 -0.16 4.96 -16.01
C PHE A 101 0.68 6.12 -16.58
N GLY A 102 0.46 6.54 -17.82
CA GLY A 102 1.20 7.63 -18.46
C GLY A 102 0.99 8.99 -17.77
N GLU A 103 -0.22 9.29 -17.31
CA GLU A 103 -0.53 10.51 -16.56
C GLU A 103 0.01 10.45 -15.14
N LEU A 104 -0.06 9.29 -14.49
CA LEU A 104 0.57 9.07 -13.19
C LEU A 104 2.07 9.36 -13.26
N VAL A 105 2.79 8.84 -14.26
CA VAL A 105 4.23 9.11 -14.45
C VAL A 105 4.49 10.62 -14.64
N LYS A 106 3.69 11.32 -15.45
CA LYS A 106 3.80 12.78 -15.62
C LYS A 106 3.55 13.52 -14.30
N ARG A 107 2.57 13.10 -13.51
CA ARG A 107 2.28 13.67 -12.19
C ARG A 107 3.46 13.51 -11.25
N LEU A 108 4.10 12.34 -11.23
CA LEU A 108 5.22 12.04 -10.36
C LEU A 108 6.47 12.86 -10.66
N HIS A 109 6.63 13.33 -11.89
CA HIS A 109 7.73 14.26 -12.27
C HIS A 109 7.48 15.71 -11.85
N ARG A 110 6.27 16.07 -11.41
CA ARG A 110 5.99 17.46 -11.00
C ARG A 110 6.62 17.77 -9.64
N GLN A 111 6.93 19.04 -9.40
CA GLN A 111 7.30 19.51 -8.07
C GLN A 111 6.16 19.23 -7.08
N LYS A 112 6.52 18.87 -5.86
CA LYS A 112 5.55 18.51 -4.80
C LYS A 112 4.63 17.33 -5.17
N SER A 113 5.08 16.43 -6.04
CA SER A 113 4.38 15.16 -6.30
C SER A 113 4.24 14.33 -5.02
N PRO A 114 3.27 13.41 -4.94
CA PRO A 114 3.11 12.56 -3.76
C PRO A 114 4.34 11.69 -3.52
N ASP A 115 4.62 11.42 -2.26
CA ASP A 115 5.74 10.57 -1.82
C ASP A 115 5.33 9.09 -1.83
N VAL A 116 4.03 8.85 -1.61
CA VAL A 116 3.40 7.52 -1.68
C VAL A 116 2.31 7.53 -2.73
N VAL A 117 2.25 6.45 -3.52
CA VAL A 117 1.16 6.19 -4.46
C VAL A 117 0.54 4.83 -4.16
N ILE A 118 -0.75 4.82 -3.89
CA ILE A 118 -1.56 3.60 -3.77
C ILE A 118 -2.29 3.39 -5.08
N ILE A 119 -2.10 2.23 -5.71
CA ILE A 119 -2.68 1.86 -7.01
C ILE A 119 -3.74 0.78 -6.77
N ASP A 120 -5.00 1.14 -6.86
CA ASP A 120 -6.13 0.24 -6.61
C ASP A 120 -6.99 0.05 -7.90
N SER A 121 -6.69 -0.97 -8.69
CA SER A 121 -5.80 -2.08 -8.48
C SER A 121 -4.84 -2.31 -9.66
N VAL A 122 -3.87 -3.19 -9.44
CA VAL A 122 -2.91 -3.62 -10.49
C VAL A 122 -3.63 -4.14 -11.75
N GLN A 123 -4.75 -4.87 -11.55
CA GLN A 123 -5.54 -5.44 -12.64
C GLN A 123 -6.22 -4.36 -13.47
N PHE A 124 -6.80 -3.35 -12.83
CA PHE A 124 -7.50 -2.26 -13.51
C PHE A 124 -6.55 -1.27 -14.19
N MET A 125 -5.34 -1.07 -13.66
CA MET A 125 -4.30 -0.31 -14.35
C MET A 125 -3.79 -1.05 -15.60
N GLY A 126 -3.95 -2.37 -15.66
CA GLY A 126 -3.34 -3.18 -16.71
C GLY A 126 -1.82 -3.14 -16.67
N LEU A 127 -1.25 -2.96 -15.47
CA LEU A 127 0.19 -2.73 -15.27
C LEU A 127 1.02 -3.89 -15.83
N THR A 128 1.99 -3.56 -16.68
CA THR A 128 3.00 -4.50 -17.15
C THR A 128 4.19 -4.56 -16.19
N PHE A 129 4.97 -5.63 -16.26
CA PHE A 129 6.16 -5.75 -15.42
C PHE A 129 7.25 -4.73 -15.78
N ASP A 130 7.32 -4.31 -17.04
CA ASP A 130 8.28 -3.27 -17.45
C ASP A 130 7.86 -1.89 -16.93
N GLU A 131 6.59 -1.57 -16.90
CA GLU A 131 6.06 -0.36 -16.26
C GLU A 131 6.32 -0.37 -14.75
N TYR A 132 6.12 -1.51 -14.08
CA TYR A 132 6.49 -1.67 -12.67
C TYR A 132 7.99 -1.37 -12.44
N LYS A 133 8.88 -1.96 -13.24
CA LYS A 133 10.34 -1.69 -13.15
C LYS A 133 10.64 -0.21 -13.41
N ARG A 134 9.94 0.39 -14.39
CA ARG A 134 10.10 1.80 -14.72
C ARG A 134 9.74 2.70 -13.55
N LEU A 135 8.65 2.45 -12.83
CA LEU A 135 8.30 3.21 -11.63
C LEU A 135 9.41 3.13 -10.58
N LYS A 136 9.87 1.93 -10.25
CA LYS A 136 10.96 1.75 -9.26
C LYS A 136 12.25 2.44 -9.63
N THR A 137 12.60 2.43 -10.92
CA THR A 137 13.87 3.00 -11.39
C THR A 137 13.80 4.52 -11.53
N ALA A 138 12.65 5.04 -12.01
CA ALA A 138 12.47 6.47 -12.23
C ALA A 138 12.19 7.24 -10.92
N PHE A 139 11.63 6.57 -9.91
CA PHE A 139 11.21 7.16 -8.64
C PHE A 139 11.73 6.36 -7.44
N PRO A 140 13.05 6.24 -7.26
CA PRO A 140 13.65 5.40 -6.21
C PRO A 140 13.32 5.88 -4.79
N ASP A 141 12.96 7.16 -4.64
CA ASP A 141 12.65 7.81 -3.35
C ASP A 141 11.16 7.77 -3.01
N LYS A 142 10.35 7.03 -3.79
CA LYS A 142 8.91 6.92 -3.57
C LYS A 142 8.49 5.52 -3.16
N LEU A 143 7.42 5.45 -2.37
CA LEU A 143 6.76 4.21 -2.01
C LEU A 143 5.55 3.97 -2.94
N PHE A 144 5.48 2.80 -3.53
CA PHE A 144 4.34 2.33 -4.30
C PHE A 144 3.62 1.21 -3.56
N VAL A 145 2.36 1.40 -3.26
CA VAL A 145 1.49 0.37 -2.64
C VAL A 145 0.55 -0.15 -3.72
N TYR A 146 0.67 -1.42 -4.03
CA TYR A 146 -0.14 -2.07 -5.07
C TYR A 146 -1.26 -2.87 -4.43
N VAL A 147 -2.50 -2.58 -4.81
CA VAL A 147 -3.66 -3.38 -4.41
C VAL A 147 -3.93 -4.43 -5.49
N SER A 148 -4.23 -5.66 -5.09
CA SER A 148 -4.47 -6.77 -6.02
C SER A 148 -5.59 -7.68 -5.55
N HIS A 149 -6.32 -8.23 -6.50
CA HIS A 149 -7.19 -9.39 -6.27
C HIS A 149 -6.35 -10.65 -6.02
N VAL A 150 -7.01 -11.73 -5.66
CA VAL A 150 -6.40 -13.05 -5.46
C VAL A 150 -6.95 -14.10 -6.41
N ALA A 151 -6.09 -15.02 -6.81
CA ALA A 151 -6.43 -16.29 -7.40
C ALA A 151 -5.93 -17.40 -6.46
N GLY A 152 -6.85 -18.00 -5.70
CA GLY A 152 -6.51 -18.87 -4.59
C GLY A 152 -5.85 -18.11 -3.42
N ARG A 153 -4.63 -18.50 -3.05
CA ARG A 153 -3.89 -17.88 -1.93
C ARG A 153 -2.87 -16.82 -2.35
N GLN A 154 -2.75 -16.52 -3.62
CA GLN A 154 -1.73 -15.61 -4.17
C GLN A 154 -2.38 -14.44 -4.92
N PRO A 155 -1.68 -13.32 -5.08
CA PRO A 155 -2.15 -12.25 -5.94
C PRO A 155 -2.45 -12.72 -7.36
N GLU A 156 -3.49 -12.16 -7.97
CA GLU A 156 -3.97 -12.55 -9.28
C GLU A 156 -3.10 -11.97 -10.41
N GLY A 157 -2.73 -12.83 -11.35
CA GLY A 157 -1.95 -12.47 -12.52
C GLY A 157 -0.43 -12.49 -12.28
N GLN A 158 0.33 -12.63 -13.38
CA GLN A 158 1.78 -12.80 -13.31
C GLN A 158 2.50 -11.55 -12.79
N VAL A 159 2.02 -10.36 -13.15
CA VAL A 159 2.63 -9.09 -12.73
C VAL A 159 2.45 -8.91 -11.23
N ALA A 160 1.23 -9.08 -10.70
CA ALA A 160 0.96 -8.97 -9.27
C ALA A 160 1.79 -9.97 -8.45
N LYS A 161 1.96 -11.22 -8.92
CA LYS A 161 2.84 -12.22 -8.26
C LYS A 161 4.29 -11.79 -8.22
N ARG A 162 4.80 -11.15 -9.29
CA ARG A 162 6.17 -10.63 -9.33
C ARG A 162 6.36 -9.46 -8.37
N ILE A 163 5.40 -8.52 -8.34
CA ILE A 163 5.40 -7.40 -7.39
C ILE A 163 5.37 -7.92 -5.96
N TRP A 164 4.50 -8.88 -5.64
CA TRP A 164 4.40 -9.50 -4.33
C TRP A 164 5.71 -10.10 -3.83
N ARG A 165 6.44 -10.81 -4.71
CA ARG A 165 7.75 -11.40 -4.37
C ARG A 165 8.84 -10.35 -4.14
N ASP A 166 8.74 -9.20 -4.80
CA ASP A 166 9.67 -8.07 -4.70
C ASP A 166 9.33 -7.09 -3.58
N ALA A 167 8.08 -7.12 -3.07
CA ALA A 167 7.59 -6.22 -2.06
C ALA A 167 8.36 -6.31 -0.74
N ASN A 168 8.65 -5.15 -0.14
CA ASN A 168 9.28 -5.07 1.18
C ASN A 168 8.29 -5.40 2.30
N VAL A 169 7.02 -5.06 2.09
CA VAL A 169 5.90 -5.34 2.98
C VAL A 169 4.72 -5.80 2.14
N TYR A 170 4.00 -6.80 2.60
CA TYR A 170 2.71 -7.11 2.03
C TYR A 170 1.68 -7.45 3.10
N PHE A 171 0.42 -7.20 2.78
CA PHE A 171 -0.73 -7.48 3.64
C PHE A 171 -1.70 -8.39 2.89
N ARG A 172 -1.96 -9.56 3.44
CA ARG A 172 -3.07 -10.41 2.99
C ARG A 172 -4.31 -10.01 3.77
N ILE A 173 -5.35 -9.60 3.07
CA ILE A 173 -6.63 -9.21 3.67
C ILE A 173 -7.60 -10.38 3.56
N GLU A 174 -8.08 -10.86 4.70
CA GLU A 174 -9.03 -11.95 4.80
C GLU A 174 -9.93 -11.75 6.02
N GLY A 175 -11.24 -11.90 5.83
CA GLY A 175 -12.20 -11.75 6.92
C GLY A 175 -12.04 -10.42 7.67
N TYR A 176 -11.90 -9.32 6.96
CA TYR A 176 -11.73 -7.95 7.51
C TYR A 176 -10.52 -7.78 8.45
N ARG A 177 -9.51 -8.64 8.29
CA ARG A 177 -8.24 -8.58 9.02
C ARG A 177 -7.07 -8.58 8.06
N ALA A 178 -6.08 -7.74 8.34
CA ALA A 178 -4.83 -7.68 7.60
C ALA A 178 -3.76 -8.53 8.28
N PHE A 179 -3.14 -9.41 7.51
CA PHE A 179 -2.04 -10.28 7.92
C PHE A 179 -0.76 -9.77 7.24
N PRO A 180 0.07 -9.01 7.95
CA PRO A 180 1.29 -8.44 7.38
C PRO A 180 2.43 -9.46 7.33
N VAL A 181 3.28 -9.29 6.30
CA VAL A 181 4.64 -9.82 6.29
C VAL A 181 5.56 -8.66 5.93
N SER A 182 6.53 -8.40 6.78
CA SER A 182 7.41 -7.24 6.67
C SER A 182 8.88 -7.63 6.79
N ARG A 183 9.74 -6.98 5.99
CA ARG A 183 11.20 -7.08 6.14
C ARG A 183 11.73 -6.32 7.35
N TYR A 184 10.88 -5.51 8.02
CA TYR A 184 11.24 -4.60 9.11
C TYR A 184 10.81 -5.10 10.50
N LYS A 185 10.70 -6.42 10.68
CA LYS A 185 10.39 -7.08 11.95
C LYS A 185 8.97 -6.86 12.50
N GLY A 186 8.01 -6.55 11.65
CA GLY A 186 6.60 -6.55 12.01
C GLY A 186 5.97 -7.95 11.94
N GLY A 187 4.66 -8.03 12.10
CA GLY A 187 3.90 -9.28 11.93
C GLY A 187 2.56 -9.34 12.67
N ALA A 188 2.28 -8.37 13.56
CA ALA A 188 0.99 -8.31 14.23
C ALA A 188 -0.13 -7.97 13.24
N THR A 189 -1.29 -8.59 13.40
CA THR A 189 -2.46 -8.34 12.55
C THR A 189 -3.10 -7.00 12.88
N ILE A 190 -3.79 -6.41 11.88
CA ILE A 190 -4.60 -5.20 12.04
C ILE A 190 -6.03 -5.52 11.63
N ASP A 191 -7.00 -5.20 12.46
CA ASP A 191 -8.40 -5.32 12.10
C ASP A 191 -8.82 -4.14 11.21
N VAL A 192 -9.36 -4.47 10.05
CA VAL A 192 -9.91 -3.50 9.09
C VAL A 192 -11.28 -3.01 9.55
N TRP A 193 -12.03 -3.94 10.12
CA TRP A 193 -13.34 -3.70 10.72
C TRP A 193 -13.53 -4.75 11.81
N LYS A 194 -13.34 -4.32 13.05
CA LYS A 194 -13.26 -5.25 14.20
C LYS A 194 -14.50 -6.14 14.34
N GLU A 195 -15.69 -5.58 14.29
CA GLU A 195 -16.95 -6.32 14.48
C GLU A 195 -17.14 -7.38 13.39
N GLU A 196 -16.83 -7.07 12.14
CA GLU A 196 -16.93 -8.01 11.04
C GLU A 196 -15.80 -9.05 11.08
N ALA A 197 -14.60 -8.67 11.55
CA ALA A 197 -13.51 -9.61 11.76
C ALA A 197 -13.86 -10.60 12.87
N ASP A 198 -14.36 -10.14 14.00
CA ASP A 198 -14.74 -11.00 15.11
C ASP A 198 -15.85 -11.97 14.70
N ARG A 199 -16.86 -11.51 13.94
CA ARG A 199 -17.90 -12.38 13.37
C ARG A 199 -17.33 -13.43 12.41
N TYR A 200 -16.47 -13.01 11.50
CA TYR A 200 -15.86 -13.93 10.51
C TYR A 200 -14.99 -15.00 11.16
N TRP A 201 -14.23 -14.62 12.19
CA TRP A 201 -13.29 -15.51 12.88
C TRP A 201 -13.91 -16.26 14.08
N GLY A 202 -15.20 -16.04 14.38
CA GLY A 202 -15.89 -16.68 15.50
C GLY A 202 -15.38 -16.24 16.87
N LEU A 203 -14.96 -14.97 17.00
CA LEU A 203 -14.42 -14.37 18.23
C LEU A 203 -15.46 -13.50 18.94
N GLU A 204 -16.74 -13.57 18.55
CA GLU A 204 -17.81 -12.86 19.25
C GLU A 204 -17.87 -13.33 20.70
N GLU A 205 -17.76 -12.41 21.65
CA GLU A 205 -17.99 -12.70 23.07
C GLU A 205 -19.43 -13.12 23.27
N SER A 206 -19.63 -14.32 23.84
CA SER A 206 -20.93 -14.87 24.21
C SER A 206 -21.55 -14.12 25.38
#